data_13c7b318f7b3523e0f1843432484a03e
#
_entry.id   13c7b318f7b3523e0f1843432484a03e
#
_cell.length_a   1.000
_cell.length_b   1.000
_cell.length_c   1.000
_cell.angle_alpha   90.00
_cell.angle_beta   90.00
_cell.angle_gamma   90.00
#
_symmetry.space_group_name_H-M   'P 1'
#
loop_
_entity.id
_entity.type
_entity.pdbx_description
1 polymer ?
#
loop_
_entity_poly.entity_id
_entity_poly.type
_entity_poly.pdbx_seq_one_letter_code
_entity_poly.pdbx_strand_id
1 'polypeptide(L)'
;KGNFYLPLIALAYLIVLPIVSRYLSHPATYQERERLASMVKQQTSSEDRVYAWDDRPDFYRASERLAPTSLSTPTLYTASDENKTKLMNDLKENQPKMIVVNQKVALWSDVESWLSENYELVQTDTSEFKLYKFK
;
A
#
# COMPACT_ATOMS: atom_id res chain seq x y z
N LYS A 1 12.38 -33.42 42.64
CA LYS A 1 12.98 -32.16 42.08
C LYS A 1 12.32 -31.94 40.74
N GLY A 2 11.28 -31.09 40.69
CA GLY A 2 10.58 -30.76 39.45
C GLY A 2 11.48 -29.96 38.55
N ASN A 3 11.50 -30.30 37.25
CA ASN A 3 12.21 -29.55 36.22
C ASN A 3 11.57 -28.16 36.04
N PHE A 4 12.00 -27.19 36.78
CA PHE A 4 11.55 -25.79 36.73
C PHE A 4 11.84 -25.10 35.37
N TYR A 5 12.67 -25.72 34.54
CA TYR A 5 13.06 -25.20 33.22
C TYR A 5 12.02 -25.45 32.14
N LEU A 6 11.16 -26.47 32.29
CA LEU A 6 10.16 -26.79 31.27
C LEU A 6 9.14 -25.67 31.02
N PRO A 7 8.54 -25.03 32.05
CA PRO A 7 7.64 -23.91 31.84
C PRO A 7 8.33 -22.65 31.30
N LEU A 8 9.59 -22.43 31.64
CA LEU A 8 10.38 -21.30 31.10
C LEU A 8 10.68 -21.48 29.61
N ILE A 9 11.03 -22.69 29.18
CA ILE A 9 11.24 -23.03 27.77
C ILE A 9 9.93 -22.88 26.98
N ALA A 10 8.83 -23.36 27.52
CA ALA A 10 7.50 -23.22 26.89
C ALA A 10 7.10 -21.74 26.74
N LEU A 11 7.32 -20.93 27.78
CA LEU A 11 7.05 -19.50 27.74
C LEU A 11 7.93 -18.76 26.71
N ALA A 12 9.21 -19.09 26.66
CA ALA A 12 10.13 -18.54 25.66
C ALA A 12 9.68 -18.93 24.23
N TYR A 13 9.23 -20.14 24.01
CA TYR A 13 8.72 -20.62 22.72
C TYR A 13 7.45 -19.88 22.31
N LEU A 14 6.53 -19.64 23.24
CA LEU A 14 5.29 -18.90 22.99
C LEU A 14 5.50 -17.41 22.65
N ILE A 15 6.60 -16.82 23.14
CA ILE A 15 6.93 -15.41 22.87
C ILE A 15 7.80 -15.28 21.61
N VAL A 16 8.83 -16.12 21.48
CA VAL A 16 9.82 -16.01 20.40
C VAL A 16 9.26 -16.49 19.07
N LEU A 17 8.47 -17.56 19.07
CA LEU A 17 7.95 -18.14 17.84
C LEU A 17 7.03 -17.18 17.05
N PRO A 18 6.08 -16.45 17.65
CA PRO A 18 5.30 -15.45 16.93
C PRO A 18 6.14 -14.29 16.41
N ILE A 19 7.16 -13.87 17.16
CA ILE A 19 8.06 -12.78 16.74
C ILE A 19 8.90 -13.22 15.55
N VAL A 20 9.51 -14.40 15.63
CA VAL A 20 10.32 -14.96 14.53
C VAL A 20 9.47 -15.27 13.32
N SER A 21 8.29 -15.85 13.50
CA SER A 21 7.35 -16.13 12.39
C SER A 21 6.91 -14.85 11.72
N ARG A 22 6.66 -13.78 12.47
CA ARG A 22 6.28 -12.48 11.93
C ARG A 22 7.43 -11.82 11.15
N TYR A 23 8.66 -12.03 11.58
CA TYR A 23 9.87 -11.54 10.88
C TYR A 23 10.18 -12.34 9.61
N LEU A 24 10.03 -13.68 9.66
CA LEU A 24 10.31 -14.57 8.53
C LEU A 24 9.18 -14.64 7.51
N SER A 25 7.95 -14.34 7.90
CA SER A 25 6.78 -14.41 7.02
C SER A 25 6.33 -13.06 6.46
N HIS A 26 7.19 -12.01 6.52
CA HIS A 26 6.94 -10.79 5.77
C HIS A 26 7.20 -11.08 4.29
N PRO A 27 6.17 -11.27 3.47
CA PRO A 27 6.37 -11.52 2.06
C PRO A 27 7.15 -10.35 1.46
N ALA A 28 7.98 -10.62 0.47
CA ALA A 28 8.78 -9.59 -0.23
C ALA A 28 7.92 -8.39 -0.66
N THR A 29 6.68 -8.64 -1.06
CA THR A 29 5.65 -7.63 -1.37
C THR A 29 5.37 -6.65 -0.22
N TYR A 30 5.40 -7.11 1.04
CA TYR A 30 5.19 -6.22 2.19
C TYR A 30 6.38 -5.26 2.38
N GLN A 31 7.60 -5.79 2.29
CA GLN A 31 8.82 -4.98 2.40
C GLN A 31 8.92 -3.95 1.29
N GLU A 32 8.55 -4.34 0.07
CA GLU A 32 8.51 -3.46 -1.08
C GLU A 32 7.48 -2.34 -0.91
N ARG A 33 6.29 -2.66 -0.41
CA ARG A 33 5.24 -1.69 -0.09
C ARG A 33 5.71 -0.67 0.97
N GLU A 34 6.36 -1.13 2.03
CA GLU A 34 6.92 -0.25 3.06
C GLU A 34 8.03 0.65 2.53
N ARG A 35 8.91 0.11 1.69
CA ARG A 35 9.95 0.89 1.03
C ARG A 35 9.36 2.00 0.16
N LEU A 36 8.37 1.67 -0.67
CA LEU A 36 7.69 2.66 -1.51
C LEU A 36 6.94 3.70 -0.68
N ALA A 37 6.28 3.28 0.39
CA ALA A 37 5.62 4.20 1.30
C ALA A 37 6.61 5.20 1.92
N SER A 38 7.81 4.74 2.29
CA SER A 38 8.89 5.60 2.79
C SER A 38 9.39 6.57 1.72
N MET A 39 9.55 6.12 0.47
CA MET A 39 9.92 7.00 -0.64
C MET A 39 8.86 8.07 -0.89
N VAL A 40 7.60 7.70 -0.92
CA VAL A 40 6.48 8.64 -1.06
C VAL A 40 6.45 9.64 0.09
N LYS A 41 6.64 9.18 1.33
CA LYS A 41 6.71 10.06 2.50
C LYS A 41 7.82 11.10 2.38
N GLN A 42 8.99 10.73 1.86
CA GLN A 42 10.12 11.65 1.66
C GLN A 42 9.89 12.66 0.52
N GLN A 43 9.10 12.30 -0.49
CA GLN A 43 8.86 13.13 -1.68
C GLN A 43 7.57 13.95 -1.61
N THR A 44 6.81 13.84 -0.53
CA THR A 44 5.54 14.53 -0.33
C THR A 44 5.49 15.20 1.02
N SER A 45 4.68 16.26 1.16
CA SER A 45 4.37 16.90 2.43
C SER A 45 3.21 16.18 3.17
N SER A 46 2.96 16.51 4.43
CA SER A 46 1.84 15.97 5.20
C SER A 46 0.47 16.32 4.62
N GLU A 47 0.38 17.43 3.88
CA GLU A 47 -0.86 17.91 3.26
C GLU A 47 -1.14 17.26 1.91
N ASP A 48 -0.12 16.65 1.29
CA ASP A 48 -0.26 16.02 0.00
C ASP A 48 -1.09 14.73 0.11
N ARG A 49 -1.99 14.53 -0.85
CA ARG A 49 -2.74 13.29 -1.00
C ARG A 49 -1.96 12.30 -1.84
N VAL A 50 -2.05 11.03 -1.50
CA VAL A 50 -1.47 9.93 -2.28
C VAL A 50 -2.51 8.84 -2.47
N TYR A 51 -2.41 8.09 -3.56
CA TYR A 51 -3.31 6.97 -3.79
C TYR A 51 -2.52 5.67 -3.98
N ALA A 52 -2.99 4.60 -3.38
CA ALA A 52 -2.45 3.26 -3.60
C ALA A 52 -3.49 2.41 -4.35
N TRP A 53 -3.20 2.12 -5.62
CA TRP A 53 -3.93 1.13 -6.38
C TRP A 53 -3.45 -0.26 -5.96
N ASP A 54 -3.95 -0.70 -4.81
CA ASP A 54 -3.53 -1.92 -4.13
C ASP A 54 -4.74 -2.58 -3.47
N ASP A 55 -4.65 -3.85 -3.17
CA ASP A 55 -5.68 -4.62 -2.45
C ASP A 55 -5.63 -4.42 -0.93
N ARG A 56 -4.65 -3.65 -0.43
CA ARG A 56 -4.42 -3.42 1.00
C ARG A 56 -4.22 -1.95 1.34
N PRO A 57 -4.80 -1.49 2.46
CA PRO A 57 -4.69 -0.10 2.91
C PRO A 57 -3.39 0.20 3.70
N ASP A 58 -2.53 -0.77 3.92
CA ASP A 58 -1.32 -0.63 4.76
C ASP A 58 -0.38 0.49 4.29
N PHE A 59 -0.41 0.80 2.99
CA PHE A 59 0.39 1.86 2.37
C PHE A 59 0.16 3.23 3.01
N TYR A 60 -1.10 3.58 3.31
CA TYR A 60 -1.43 4.89 3.89
C TYR A 60 -0.87 5.08 5.29
N ARG A 61 -0.90 4.02 6.09
CA ARG A 61 -0.28 4.03 7.42
C ARG A 61 1.24 4.17 7.33
N ALA A 62 1.87 3.43 6.44
CA ALA A 62 3.32 3.43 6.28
C ALA A 62 3.85 4.75 5.69
N SER A 63 3.13 5.36 4.73
CA SER A 63 3.47 6.66 4.16
C SER A 63 3.08 7.85 5.04
N GLU A 64 2.22 7.66 6.03
CA GLU A 64 1.60 8.73 6.83
C GLU A 64 0.93 9.80 5.96
N ARG A 65 0.28 9.36 4.89
CA ARG A 65 -0.45 10.21 3.95
C ARG A 65 -1.90 9.77 3.85
N LEU A 66 -2.76 10.72 3.53
CA LEU A 66 -4.19 10.46 3.38
C LEU A 66 -4.53 10.15 1.93
N ALA A 67 -5.50 9.28 1.73
CA ALA A 67 -6.09 9.05 0.42
C ALA A 67 -6.90 10.27 -0.04
N PRO A 68 -7.03 10.50 -1.36
CA PRO A 68 -7.87 11.55 -1.92
C PRO A 68 -9.36 11.19 -1.89
N THR A 69 -9.69 9.98 -1.46
CA THR A 69 -11.04 9.40 -1.48
C THR A 69 -11.29 8.51 -0.27
N SER A 70 -12.54 8.31 0.09
CA SER A 70 -12.95 7.31 1.09
C SER A 70 -12.81 5.86 0.58
N LEU A 71 -12.67 5.67 -0.73
CA LEU A 71 -12.46 4.37 -1.37
C LEU A 71 -10.95 4.08 -1.48
N SER A 72 -10.34 3.75 -0.37
CA SER A 72 -8.88 3.61 -0.24
C SER A 72 -8.28 2.42 -0.98
N THR A 73 -9.09 1.46 -1.41
CA THR A 73 -8.66 0.28 -2.18
C THR A 73 -9.61 -0.01 -3.35
N PRO A 74 -9.10 -0.29 -4.56
CA PRO A 74 -9.92 -0.65 -5.71
C PRO A 74 -10.26 -2.15 -5.73
N THR A 75 -10.79 -2.68 -4.64
CA THR A 75 -11.12 -4.10 -4.51
C THR A 75 -12.49 -4.42 -5.11
N LEU A 76 -12.83 -5.72 -5.21
CA LEU A 76 -14.13 -6.19 -5.69
C LEU A 76 -15.32 -5.58 -4.92
N TYR A 77 -15.16 -5.32 -3.62
CA TYR A 77 -16.21 -4.69 -2.81
C TYR A 77 -16.45 -3.21 -3.15
N THR A 78 -15.47 -2.54 -3.73
CA THR A 78 -15.55 -1.14 -4.16
C THR A 78 -15.77 -1.01 -5.67
N ALA A 79 -15.84 -2.10 -6.40
CA ALA A 79 -15.90 -2.14 -7.87
C ALA A 79 -17.32 -2.05 -8.45
N SER A 80 -18.34 -1.62 -7.67
CA SER A 80 -19.64 -1.27 -8.24
C SER A 80 -19.50 -0.05 -9.16
N ASP A 81 -20.38 0.08 -10.16
CA ASP A 81 -20.32 1.21 -11.11
C ASP A 81 -20.43 2.57 -10.42
N GLU A 82 -21.22 2.66 -9.35
CA GLU A 82 -21.31 3.85 -8.52
C GLU A 82 -19.96 4.17 -7.85
N ASN A 83 -19.33 3.18 -7.24
CA ASN A 83 -18.04 3.34 -6.56
C ASN A 83 -16.90 3.61 -7.55
N LYS A 84 -16.94 3.01 -8.75
CA LYS A 84 -15.97 3.33 -9.81
C LYS A 84 -16.09 4.79 -10.23
N THR A 85 -17.31 5.26 -10.47
CA THR A 85 -17.58 6.65 -10.83
C THR A 85 -17.15 7.59 -9.71
N LYS A 86 -17.49 7.28 -8.47
CA LYS A 86 -17.06 8.06 -7.31
C LYS A 86 -15.55 8.12 -7.19
N LEU A 87 -14.87 6.97 -7.25
CA LEU A 87 -13.41 6.92 -7.16
C LEU A 87 -12.75 7.77 -8.25
N MET A 88 -13.22 7.64 -9.49
CA MET A 88 -12.67 8.40 -10.60
C MET A 88 -12.86 9.91 -10.45
N ASN A 89 -14.01 10.33 -9.97
CA ASN A 89 -14.30 11.75 -9.69
C ASN A 89 -13.41 12.27 -8.56
N ASP A 90 -13.31 11.53 -7.46
CA ASP A 90 -12.48 11.90 -6.31
C ASP A 90 -10.99 12.01 -6.71
N LEU A 91 -10.48 11.09 -7.55
CA LEU A 91 -9.10 11.13 -8.05
C LEU A 91 -8.85 12.35 -8.94
N LYS A 92 -9.80 12.71 -9.80
CA LYS A 92 -9.70 13.88 -10.67
C LYS A 92 -9.80 15.20 -9.90
N GLU A 93 -10.66 15.26 -8.91
CA GLU A 93 -10.91 16.46 -8.11
C GLU A 93 -9.76 16.72 -7.12
N ASN A 94 -9.31 15.66 -6.42
CA ASN A 94 -8.32 15.79 -5.35
C ASN A 94 -6.88 15.53 -5.80
N GLN A 95 -6.65 15.20 -7.04
CA GLN A 95 -5.36 15.03 -7.72
C GLN A 95 -4.20 14.58 -6.82
N PRO A 96 -4.13 13.29 -6.44
CA PRO A 96 -3.06 12.81 -5.57
C PRO A 96 -1.70 13.11 -6.18
N LYS A 97 -0.76 13.58 -5.36
CA LYS A 97 0.57 13.96 -5.82
C LYS A 97 1.38 12.76 -6.33
N MET A 98 1.16 11.62 -5.74
CA MET A 98 1.77 10.36 -6.15
C MET A 98 0.74 9.23 -6.11
N ILE A 99 0.91 8.28 -7.02
CA ILE A 99 0.09 7.06 -7.11
C ILE A 99 1.01 5.86 -7.16
N VAL A 100 0.78 4.91 -6.26
CA VAL A 100 1.44 3.61 -6.28
C VAL A 100 0.49 2.60 -6.87
N VAL A 101 0.95 1.82 -7.85
CA VAL A 101 0.16 0.79 -8.52
C VAL A 101 0.78 -0.58 -8.28
N ASN A 102 0.05 -1.45 -7.60
CA ASN A 102 0.38 -2.87 -7.53
C ASN A 102 0.01 -3.53 -8.85
N GLN A 103 1.01 -4.04 -9.57
CA GLN A 103 0.82 -4.65 -10.89
C GLN A 103 -0.01 -5.95 -10.88
N LYS A 104 -0.24 -6.52 -9.69
CA LYS A 104 -1.12 -7.69 -9.50
C LYS A 104 -2.61 -7.29 -9.39
N VAL A 105 -2.90 -6.00 -9.21
CA VAL A 105 -4.26 -5.47 -9.14
C VAL A 105 -4.59 -4.82 -10.48
N ALA A 106 -5.55 -5.37 -11.19
CA ALA A 106 -5.92 -4.88 -12.52
C ALA A 106 -6.38 -3.42 -12.46
N LEU A 107 -5.79 -2.58 -13.30
CA LEU A 107 -6.26 -1.21 -13.51
C LEU A 107 -7.55 -1.23 -14.34
N TRP A 108 -8.48 -0.33 -14.01
CA TRP A 108 -9.62 -0.07 -14.88
C TRP A 108 -9.17 0.80 -16.07
N SER A 109 -9.75 0.61 -17.22
CA SER A 109 -9.34 1.28 -18.47
C SER A 109 -9.33 2.81 -18.39
N ASP A 110 -10.32 3.38 -17.72
CA ASP A 110 -10.44 4.84 -17.52
C ASP A 110 -9.39 5.38 -16.54
N VAL A 111 -9.03 4.60 -15.53
CA VAL A 111 -7.94 4.96 -14.60
C VAL A 111 -6.60 4.86 -15.32
N GLU A 112 -6.39 3.84 -16.12
CA GLU A 112 -5.15 3.66 -16.90
C GLU A 112 -4.94 4.82 -17.87
N SER A 113 -5.97 5.21 -18.61
CA SER A 113 -5.94 6.36 -19.53
C SER A 113 -5.65 7.65 -18.79
N TRP A 114 -6.40 7.93 -17.73
CA TRP A 114 -6.21 9.13 -16.92
C TRP A 114 -4.81 9.20 -16.28
N LEU A 115 -4.30 8.06 -15.80
CA LEU A 115 -2.96 7.97 -15.22
C LEU A 115 -1.88 8.32 -16.26
N SER A 116 -1.98 7.76 -17.47
CA SER A 116 -1.02 8.00 -18.55
C SER A 116 -1.01 9.47 -19.02
N GLU A 117 -2.15 10.13 -19.00
CA GLU A 117 -2.30 11.53 -19.41
C GLU A 117 -1.73 12.50 -18.37
N ASN A 118 -1.96 12.25 -17.07
CA ASN A 118 -1.73 13.22 -16.01
C ASN A 118 -0.50 12.92 -15.15
N TYR A 119 0.06 11.73 -15.23
CA TYR A 119 1.16 11.29 -14.38
C TYR A 119 2.36 10.82 -15.20
N GLU A 120 3.53 10.97 -14.64
CA GLU A 120 4.77 10.39 -15.14
C GLU A 120 5.20 9.21 -14.29
N LEU A 121 5.72 8.16 -14.93
CA LEU A 121 6.28 7.02 -14.22
C LEU A 121 7.60 7.41 -13.57
N VAL A 122 7.68 7.29 -12.26
CA VAL A 122 8.93 7.42 -11.52
C VAL A 122 9.66 6.08 -11.59
N GLN A 123 10.91 6.10 -12.02
CA GLN A 123 11.72 4.88 -12.06
C GLN A 123 11.89 4.31 -10.64
N THR A 124 11.43 3.08 -10.43
CA THR A 124 11.60 2.34 -9.18
C THR A 124 12.36 1.05 -9.46
N ASP A 125 13.17 0.61 -8.50
CA ASP A 125 13.89 -0.68 -8.60
C ASP A 125 12.97 -1.87 -8.29
N THR A 126 11.65 -1.65 -8.19
CA THR A 126 10.70 -2.67 -7.78
C THR A 126 9.98 -3.29 -8.98
N SER A 127 9.79 -4.60 -8.95
CA SER A 127 9.15 -5.34 -10.04
C SER A 127 7.63 -5.50 -9.85
N GLU A 128 7.14 -5.40 -8.61
CA GLU A 128 5.71 -5.62 -8.30
C GLU A 128 4.89 -4.34 -8.31
N PHE A 129 5.53 -3.19 -8.11
CA PHE A 129 4.85 -1.90 -8.01
C PHE A 129 5.40 -0.91 -9.02
N LYS A 130 4.53 -0.02 -9.47
CA LYS A 130 4.89 1.19 -10.23
C LYS A 130 4.55 2.41 -9.40
N LEU A 131 5.43 3.39 -9.41
CA LEU A 131 5.22 4.68 -8.76
C LEU A 131 5.04 5.75 -9.82
N TYR A 132 3.97 6.51 -9.71
CA TYR A 132 3.63 7.61 -10.59
C TYR A 132 3.60 8.91 -9.81
N LYS A 133 4.05 9.99 -10.44
CA LYS A 133 4.03 11.34 -9.91
C LYS A 133 3.21 12.23 -10.83
N PHE A 134 2.43 13.13 -10.27
CA PHE A 134 1.68 14.14 -11.02
C PHE A 134 2.66 15.04 -11.82
N LYS A 135 2.33 15.28 -13.10
CA LYS A 135 3.15 16.08 -14.05
C LYS A 135 3.22 17.54 -13.67
#